data_99087f5e75f241758ba9690b64cd2cd1
#
_entry.id   99087f5e75f241758ba9690b64cd2cd1
#
_cell.length_a   1.000
_cell.length_b   1.000
_cell.length_c   1.000
_cell.angle_alpha   90.00
_cell.angle_beta   90.00
_cell.angle_gamma   90.00
#
_symmetry.space_group_name_H-M   'P 1'
#
loop_
_entity.id
_entity.type
_entity.pdbx_description
1 polymer ?
#
loop_
_entity_poly.entity_id
_entity_poly.type
_entity_poly.pdbx_seq_one_letter_code
_entity_poly.pdbx_strand_id
1 'polypeptide(L)'
;MTGILWVGQDSVHLRLLEASGAARVERAASVEDACARRADALAGGETERAWAGVAVDAAHYAAAMQAAELRDGLASAVGFADTLAFAGPLPGAYAFCARVGGIVAAFREAAGKPRISADGAVVGSGPEAWAGLAALTQLRVRRLVAHTEPFDAATPAVAHRLGIELATADAAAFADAPVVYSARELAAIVNCEERGLIVNEAVALHTAAAQIRLLTSKEPDLEAMRSAMRSAL
;
A
#
# COMPACT_ATOMS: atom_id res chain seq x y z
N MET A 1 16.40 -0.60 19.18
CA MET A 1 15.58 -1.13 18.05
C MET A 1 14.66 -0.01 17.64
N THR A 2 14.61 0.32 16.36
CA THR A 2 13.76 1.37 15.82
C THR A 2 12.29 0.99 15.98
N GLY A 3 11.43 1.92 16.41
CA GLY A 3 10.00 1.69 16.59
C GLY A 3 9.17 2.12 15.38
N ILE A 4 8.06 1.44 15.13
CA ILE A 4 7.01 1.82 14.19
C ILE A 4 5.72 1.98 14.99
N LEU A 5 5.00 3.06 14.73
CA LEU A 5 3.66 3.26 15.26
C LEU A 5 2.63 2.73 14.25
N TRP A 6 1.66 1.97 14.74
CA TRP A 6 0.54 1.47 13.95
C TRP A 6 -0.75 2.20 14.32
N VAL A 7 -1.44 2.71 13.31
CA VAL A 7 -2.76 3.33 13.46
C VAL A 7 -3.75 2.59 12.57
N GLY A 8 -4.65 1.84 13.18
CA GLY A 8 -5.66 1.09 12.45
C GLY A 8 -6.33 -0.02 13.25
N GLN A 9 -7.33 -0.61 12.63
CA GLN A 9 -8.11 -1.74 13.16
C GLN A 9 -7.69 -3.08 12.54
N ASP A 10 -6.98 -3.09 11.41
CA ASP A 10 -6.54 -4.31 10.73
C ASP A 10 -5.54 -5.08 11.58
N SER A 11 -6.03 -6.14 12.21
CA SER A 11 -5.23 -7.00 13.09
C SER A 11 -4.24 -7.88 12.30
N VAL A 12 -4.55 -8.22 11.06
CA VAL A 12 -3.65 -9.02 10.20
C VAL A 12 -2.45 -8.17 9.83
N HIS A 13 -2.66 -6.93 9.39
CA HIS A 13 -1.58 -6.04 9.04
C HIS A 13 -0.65 -5.73 10.23
N LEU A 14 -1.22 -5.48 11.41
CA LEU A 14 -0.43 -5.30 12.64
C LEU A 14 0.46 -6.52 12.92
N ARG A 15 -0.10 -7.74 12.86
CA ARG A 15 0.67 -8.96 13.08
C ARG A 15 1.80 -9.14 12.07
N LEU A 16 1.58 -8.75 10.82
CA LEU A 16 2.63 -8.77 9.80
C LEU A 16 3.80 -7.84 10.17
N LEU A 17 3.49 -6.62 10.62
CA LEU A 17 4.53 -5.68 11.08
C LEU A 17 5.30 -6.24 12.29
N GLU A 18 4.61 -6.78 13.30
CA GLU A 18 5.20 -7.39 14.49
C GLU A 18 6.08 -8.59 14.16
N ALA A 19 5.61 -9.48 13.27
CA ALA A 19 6.32 -10.68 12.87
C ALA A 19 7.56 -10.40 11.99
N SER A 20 7.73 -9.18 11.49
CA SER A 20 8.87 -8.81 10.63
C SER A 20 10.25 -8.97 11.28
N GLY A 21 10.30 -8.95 12.62
CA GLY A 21 11.55 -9.01 13.40
C GLY A 21 12.46 -7.77 13.25
N ALA A 22 12.08 -6.82 12.40
CA ALA A 22 12.93 -5.69 12.05
C ALA A 22 12.73 -4.45 12.93
N ALA A 23 11.55 -4.31 13.56
CA ALA A 23 11.16 -3.17 14.38
C ALA A 23 10.34 -3.56 15.60
N ARG A 24 10.31 -2.69 16.60
CA ARG A 24 9.29 -2.69 17.64
C ARG A 24 8.04 -2.04 17.08
N VAL A 25 6.87 -2.65 17.22
CA VAL A 25 5.60 -2.09 16.76
C VAL A 25 4.73 -1.76 17.95
N GLU A 26 4.17 -0.55 17.98
CA GLU A 26 3.23 -0.12 19.01
C GLU A 26 2.01 0.52 18.38
N ARG A 27 0.85 0.31 19.00
CA ARG A 27 -0.38 0.97 18.58
C ARG A 27 -0.41 2.42 19.02
N ALA A 28 -0.84 3.31 18.13
CA ALA A 28 -1.23 4.67 18.43
C ALA A 28 -2.74 4.83 18.21
N ALA A 29 -3.36 5.74 18.93
CA ALA A 29 -4.81 5.94 18.87
C ALA A 29 -5.25 6.64 17.57
N SER A 30 -4.38 7.50 17.03
CA SER A 30 -4.60 8.22 15.77
C SER A 30 -3.25 8.63 15.15
N VAL A 31 -3.29 9.19 13.95
CA VAL A 31 -2.11 9.76 13.30
C VAL A 31 -1.57 10.94 14.11
N GLU A 32 -2.45 11.77 14.67
CA GLU A 32 -2.08 12.91 15.52
C GLU A 32 -1.40 12.43 16.80
N ASP A 33 -1.92 11.36 17.46
CA ASP A 33 -1.27 10.75 18.63
C ASP A 33 0.13 10.23 18.27
N ALA A 34 0.27 9.59 17.13
CA ALA A 34 1.56 9.10 16.67
C ALA A 34 2.58 10.23 16.43
N CYS A 35 2.14 11.33 15.83
CA CYS A 35 2.98 12.52 15.64
C CYS A 35 3.34 13.18 16.98
N ALA A 36 2.40 13.26 17.93
CA ALA A 36 2.63 13.79 19.27
C ALA A 36 3.67 12.96 20.03
N ARG A 37 3.55 11.63 20.03
CA ARG A 37 4.55 10.72 20.63
C ARG A 37 5.95 10.93 20.06
N ARG A 38 6.03 11.19 18.74
CA ARG A 38 7.32 11.54 18.12
C ARG A 38 7.86 12.86 18.63
N ALA A 39 7.02 13.90 18.74
CA ALA A 39 7.40 15.21 19.23
C ALA A 39 7.87 15.13 20.69
N ASP A 40 7.15 14.39 21.54
CA ASP A 40 7.48 14.19 22.95
C ASP A 40 8.83 13.47 23.12
N ALA A 41 9.10 12.44 22.32
CA ALA A 41 10.37 11.73 22.32
C ALA A 41 11.54 12.65 21.95
N LEU A 42 11.35 13.52 20.94
CA LEU A 42 12.36 14.51 20.56
C LEU A 42 12.61 15.54 21.67
N ALA A 43 11.54 16.06 22.31
CA ALA A 43 11.62 17.01 23.40
C ALA A 43 12.30 16.41 24.65
N GLY A 44 12.08 15.11 24.89
CA GLY A 44 12.72 14.34 25.97
C GLY A 44 14.19 14.00 25.72
N GLY A 45 14.76 14.40 24.58
CA GLY A 45 16.14 14.09 24.21
C GLY A 45 16.36 12.63 23.81
N GLU A 46 15.28 11.86 23.61
CA GLU A 46 15.35 10.56 23.00
C GLU A 46 15.85 10.73 21.57
N THR A 47 16.93 10.02 21.26
CA THR A 47 17.56 10.13 19.95
C THR A 47 16.60 9.73 18.84
N GLU A 48 16.85 10.23 17.63
CA GLU A 48 16.15 10.01 16.34
C GLU A 48 15.62 8.59 16.07
N ARG A 49 16.00 7.64 16.92
CA ARG A 49 15.75 6.20 16.73
C ARG A 49 14.52 5.68 17.48
N ALA A 50 13.84 6.49 18.28
CA ALA A 50 12.70 6.01 19.05
C ALA A 50 11.57 5.55 18.09
N TRP A 51 11.19 6.41 17.14
CA TRP A 51 10.14 6.15 16.16
C TRP A 51 10.63 6.47 14.75
N ALA A 52 10.58 5.48 13.85
CA ALA A 52 10.92 5.68 12.44
C ALA A 52 9.75 6.27 11.64
N GLY A 53 8.53 6.00 12.06
CA GLY A 53 7.34 6.48 11.39
C GLY A 53 6.06 5.77 11.81
N VAL A 54 5.05 5.95 10.99
CA VAL A 54 3.69 5.42 11.19
C VAL A 54 3.27 4.60 9.99
N ALA A 55 2.72 3.43 10.23
CA ALA A 55 1.97 2.66 9.25
C ALA A 55 0.48 2.78 9.58
N VAL A 56 -0.38 2.94 8.56
CA VAL A 56 -1.81 3.14 8.77
C VAL A 56 -2.65 2.23 7.87
N ASP A 57 -3.86 1.90 8.33
CA ASP A 57 -4.86 1.22 7.50
C ASP A 57 -5.67 2.21 6.64
N ALA A 58 -6.53 1.66 5.77
CA ALA A 58 -7.29 2.44 4.79
C ALA A 58 -8.17 3.54 5.39
N ALA A 59 -8.67 3.35 6.62
CA ALA A 59 -9.49 4.35 7.30
C ALA A 59 -8.71 5.62 7.66
N HIS A 60 -7.37 5.54 7.70
CA HIS A 60 -6.48 6.62 8.14
C HIS A 60 -5.63 7.23 7.01
N TYR A 61 -5.79 6.79 5.76
CA TYR A 61 -5.01 7.29 4.61
C TYR A 61 -5.12 8.82 4.44
N ALA A 62 -6.31 9.37 4.61
CA ALA A 62 -6.52 10.82 4.49
C ALA A 62 -5.82 11.58 5.62
N ALA A 63 -5.91 11.07 6.85
CA ALA A 63 -5.23 11.66 8.00
C ALA A 63 -3.71 11.64 7.84
N ALA A 64 -3.15 10.53 7.33
CA ALA A 64 -1.72 10.43 7.03
C ALA A 64 -1.29 11.46 5.97
N MET A 65 -2.07 11.63 4.90
CA MET A 65 -1.80 12.67 3.89
C MET A 65 -1.86 14.09 4.45
N GLN A 66 -2.76 14.36 5.40
CA GLN A 66 -2.90 15.68 6.01
C GLN A 66 -1.77 15.98 7.00
N ALA A 67 -1.31 14.99 7.74
CA ALA A 67 -0.23 15.13 8.72
C ALA A 67 1.17 15.28 8.09
N ALA A 68 1.31 14.94 6.81
CA ALA A 68 2.58 15.00 6.12
C ALA A 68 2.93 16.42 5.67
N GLU A 69 4.13 16.89 6.00
CA GLU A 69 4.69 18.13 5.47
C GLU A 69 5.18 17.97 4.02
N LEU A 70 5.71 16.82 3.71
CA LEU A 70 6.17 16.46 2.39
C LEU A 70 5.54 15.14 1.92
N ARG A 71 5.40 15.01 0.62
CA ARG A 71 4.81 13.83 -0.01
C ARG A 71 5.71 13.36 -1.12
N ASP A 72 5.92 12.07 -1.23
CA ASP A 72 6.63 11.52 -2.38
C ASP A 72 5.78 11.66 -3.66
N GLY A 73 6.41 11.50 -4.83
CA GLY A 73 5.73 11.63 -6.10
C GLY A 73 4.60 10.62 -6.29
N LEU A 74 4.76 9.40 -5.73
CA LEU A 74 3.76 8.35 -5.84
C LEU A 74 2.55 8.62 -4.93
N ALA A 75 2.76 8.96 -3.66
CA ALA A 75 1.68 9.35 -2.76
C ALA A 75 0.90 10.56 -3.30
N SER A 76 1.61 11.53 -3.89
CA SER A 76 0.98 12.68 -4.56
C SER A 76 0.14 12.27 -5.77
N ALA A 77 0.64 11.35 -6.60
CA ALA A 77 -0.06 10.89 -7.80
C ALA A 77 -1.30 10.07 -7.46
N VAL A 78 -1.21 9.13 -6.51
CA VAL A 78 -2.35 8.31 -6.09
C VAL A 78 -3.31 9.05 -5.17
N GLY A 79 -2.85 10.09 -4.47
CA GLY A 79 -3.70 10.92 -3.62
C GLY A 79 -3.94 10.37 -2.22
N PHE A 80 -3.17 9.37 -1.77
CA PHE A 80 -3.22 8.86 -0.41
C PHE A 80 -1.84 8.37 0.08
N ALA A 81 -1.72 8.20 1.40
CA ALA A 81 -0.55 7.62 2.04
C ALA A 81 -0.95 6.56 3.05
N ASP A 82 -0.24 5.45 3.03
CA ASP A 82 -0.33 4.36 4.02
C ASP A 82 0.85 4.34 4.99
N THR A 83 1.80 5.23 4.77
CA THR A 83 3.06 5.28 5.51
C THR A 83 3.53 6.71 5.70
N LEU A 84 3.87 7.08 6.93
CA LEU A 84 4.57 8.32 7.26
C LEU A 84 5.96 7.99 7.79
N ALA A 85 6.99 8.47 7.14
CA ALA A 85 8.36 8.39 7.67
C ALA A 85 8.72 9.67 8.42
N PHE A 86 9.28 9.53 9.61
CA PHE A 86 9.81 10.65 10.37
C PHE A 86 11.23 10.96 9.93
N ALA A 87 11.48 12.22 9.58
CA ALA A 87 12.75 12.66 9.03
C ALA A 87 13.74 13.08 10.13
N GLY A 88 14.53 12.14 10.62
CA GLY A 88 15.63 12.44 11.54
C GLY A 88 15.25 13.34 12.74
N PRO A 89 16.02 14.37 13.07
CA PRO A 89 15.75 15.27 14.19
C PRO A 89 14.68 16.33 13.87
N LEU A 90 14.24 16.42 12.62
CA LEU A 90 13.25 17.40 12.22
C LEU A 90 11.84 16.94 12.60
N PRO A 91 10.95 17.85 12.98
CA PRO A 91 9.58 17.50 13.38
C PRO A 91 8.68 17.02 12.25
N GLY A 92 9.14 17.07 11.01
CA GLY A 92 8.34 16.75 9.84
C GLY A 92 8.10 15.27 9.59
N ALA A 93 7.00 14.97 8.90
CA ALA A 93 6.66 13.66 8.40
C ALA A 93 6.57 13.66 6.87
N TYR A 94 7.06 12.58 6.26
CA TYR A 94 7.02 12.35 4.82
C TYR A 94 5.99 11.28 4.50
N ALA A 95 5.03 11.59 3.62
CA ALA A 95 4.03 10.63 3.17
C ALA A 95 4.54 9.76 2.02
N PHE A 96 4.30 8.47 2.14
CA PHE A 96 4.59 7.45 1.13
C PHE A 96 3.39 6.55 0.89
N CYS A 97 3.34 5.94 -0.29
CA CYS A 97 2.38 4.91 -0.63
C CYS A 97 3.11 3.56 -0.83
N ALA A 98 3.31 2.81 0.26
CA ALA A 98 3.95 1.49 0.23
C ALA A 98 3.06 0.44 -0.45
N ARG A 99 1.73 0.63 -0.45
CA ARG A 99 0.74 -0.26 -1.05
C ARG A 99 1.04 -0.55 -2.52
N VAL A 100 1.44 0.46 -3.29
CA VAL A 100 1.81 0.28 -4.70
C VAL A 100 2.98 -0.68 -4.84
N GLY A 101 4.02 -0.51 -4.03
CA GLY A 101 5.15 -1.44 -3.98
C GLY A 101 4.74 -2.85 -3.58
N GLY A 102 3.82 -2.98 -2.64
CA GLY A 102 3.23 -4.25 -2.20
C GLY A 102 2.53 -4.99 -3.34
N ILE A 103 1.68 -4.29 -4.09
CA ILE A 103 0.99 -4.86 -5.26
C ILE A 103 2.02 -5.31 -6.32
N VAL A 104 3.00 -4.47 -6.65
CA VAL A 104 4.06 -4.81 -7.63
C VAL A 104 4.83 -6.05 -7.20
N ALA A 105 5.18 -6.16 -5.92
CA ALA A 105 5.92 -7.31 -5.40
C ALA A 105 5.07 -8.58 -5.44
N ALA A 106 3.79 -8.50 -5.07
CA ALA A 106 2.86 -9.63 -5.14
C ALA A 106 2.69 -10.14 -6.59
N PHE A 107 2.59 -9.22 -7.57
CA PHE A 107 2.57 -9.61 -9.00
C PHE A 107 3.85 -10.32 -9.44
N ARG A 108 4.99 -9.84 -9.02
CA ARG A 108 6.28 -10.46 -9.36
C ARG A 108 6.44 -11.83 -8.74
N GLU A 109 5.94 -12.03 -7.54
CA GLU A 109 5.94 -13.34 -6.87
C GLU A 109 5.02 -14.33 -7.58
N ALA A 110 3.78 -13.93 -7.90
CA ALA A 110 2.78 -14.82 -8.49
C ALA A 110 3.06 -15.15 -9.96
N ALA A 111 3.47 -14.18 -10.76
CA ALA A 111 3.59 -14.30 -12.21
C ALA A 111 5.03 -14.36 -12.73
N GLY A 112 6.03 -14.29 -11.87
CA GLY A 112 7.42 -14.14 -12.26
C GLY A 112 7.69 -12.79 -12.93
N LYS A 113 8.38 -12.79 -14.09
CA LYS A 113 8.60 -11.55 -14.86
C LYS A 113 7.32 -11.16 -15.58
N PRO A 114 6.70 -10.01 -15.25
CA PRO A 114 5.49 -9.57 -15.93
C PRO A 114 5.76 -9.40 -17.44
N ARG A 115 4.84 -9.84 -18.27
CA ARG A 115 4.92 -9.60 -19.72
C ARG A 115 4.67 -8.12 -19.98
N ILE A 116 5.69 -7.42 -20.46
CA ILE A 116 5.76 -5.97 -20.67
C ILE A 116 4.72 -5.41 -21.68
N SER A 117 3.91 -6.24 -22.31
CA SER A 117 3.02 -5.85 -23.42
C SER A 117 1.55 -6.24 -23.22
N ALA A 118 1.17 -6.66 -22.04
CA ALA A 118 -0.19 -7.09 -21.80
C ALA A 118 -1.11 -5.89 -21.51
N ASP A 119 -2.37 -5.99 -21.92
CA ASP A 119 -3.43 -5.13 -21.43
C ASP A 119 -3.74 -5.51 -19.97
N GLY A 120 -4.17 -4.57 -19.17
CA GLY A 120 -4.49 -4.79 -17.78
C GLY A 120 -5.81 -4.15 -17.39
N ALA A 121 -6.38 -4.63 -16.30
CA ALA A 121 -7.59 -4.10 -15.75
C ALA A 121 -7.49 -3.89 -14.24
N VAL A 122 -8.16 -2.86 -13.75
CA VAL A 122 -8.36 -2.60 -12.33
C VAL A 122 -9.85 -2.60 -12.04
N VAL A 123 -10.26 -3.39 -11.06
CA VAL A 123 -11.65 -3.50 -10.62
C VAL A 123 -11.79 -2.94 -9.22
N GLY A 124 -12.77 -2.07 -9.02
CA GLY A 124 -13.03 -1.43 -7.73
C GLY A 124 -12.92 0.08 -7.78
N SER A 125 -12.98 0.73 -6.63
CA SER A 125 -12.94 2.18 -6.50
C SER A 125 -12.11 2.61 -5.31
N GLY A 126 -11.80 3.91 -5.23
CA GLY A 126 -11.07 4.50 -4.12
C GLY A 126 -9.58 4.16 -4.07
N PRO A 127 -8.94 4.40 -2.92
CA PRO A 127 -7.49 4.30 -2.76
C PRO A 127 -6.89 2.97 -3.21
N GLU A 128 -7.56 1.85 -2.97
CA GLU A 128 -7.07 0.53 -3.36
C GLU A 128 -7.01 0.38 -4.89
N ALA A 129 -8.05 0.83 -5.60
CA ALA A 129 -8.05 0.84 -7.07
C ALA A 129 -6.99 1.80 -7.63
N TRP A 130 -6.80 2.95 -7.00
CA TRP A 130 -5.76 3.91 -7.41
C TRP A 130 -4.35 3.35 -7.23
N ALA A 131 -4.12 2.61 -6.13
CA ALA A 131 -2.86 1.88 -5.94
C ALA A 131 -2.66 0.83 -7.04
N GLY A 132 -3.73 0.12 -7.42
CA GLY A 132 -3.72 -0.84 -8.52
C GLY A 132 -3.33 -0.20 -9.85
N LEU A 133 -3.91 0.94 -10.21
CA LEU A 133 -3.53 1.70 -11.42
C LEU A 133 -2.04 2.04 -11.43
N ALA A 134 -1.55 2.58 -10.31
CA ALA A 134 -0.14 2.94 -10.18
C ALA A 134 0.78 1.72 -10.26
N ALA A 135 0.40 0.60 -9.63
CA ALA A 135 1.17 -0.64 -9.66
C ALA A 135 1.26 -1.23 -11.07
N LEU A 136 0.13 -1.33 -11.78
CA LEU A 136 0.12 -1.83 -13.16
C LEU A 136 0.92 -0.93 -14.09
N THR A 137 0.94 0.38 -13.87
CA THR A 137 1.81 1.31 -14.61
C THR A 137 3.30 1.01 -14.36
N GLN A 138 3.69 0.77 -13.10
CA GLN A 138 5.07 0.36 -12.78
C GLN A 138 5.45 -1.00 -13.38
N LEU A 139 4.48 -1.88 -13.57
CA LEU A 139 4.65 -3.15 -14.28
C LEU A 139 4.65 -3.00 -15.81
N ARG A 140 4.58 -1.76 -16.30
CA ARG A 140 4.58 -1.42 -17.74
C ARG A 140 3.43 -2.05 -18.54
N VAL A 141 2.27 -2.17 -17.91
CA VAL A 141 1.04 -2.53 -18.62
C VAL A 141 0.69 -1.39 -19.57
N ARG A 142 0.44 -1.67 -20.84
CA ARG A 142 0.30 -0.65 -21.89
C ARG A 142 -1.05 0.05 -21.87
N ARG A 143 -2.09 -0.72 -21.67
CA ARG A 143 -3.46 -0.24 -21.70
C ARG A 143 -4.15 -0.65 -20.41
N LEU A 144 -4.73 0.32 -19.74
CA LEU A 144 -5.45 0.09 -18.51
C LEU A 144 -6.93 0.37 -18.72
N VAL A 145 -7.74 -0.56 -18.23
CA VAL A 145 -9.19 -0.44 -18.19
C VAL A 145 -9.60 -0.42 -16.72
N ALA A 146 -10.42 0.52 -16.33
CA ALA A 146 -10.96 0.56 -14.98
C ALA A 146 -12.46 0.28 -14.99
N HIS A 147 -12.88 -0.57 -14.08
CA HIS A 147 -14.28 -0.80 -13.76
C HIS A 147 -14.55 -0.31 -12.34
N THR A 148 -15.27 0.79 -12.20
CA THR A 148 -15.59 1.39 -10.92
C THR A 148 -17.10 1.31 -10.69
N GLU A 149 -17.49 0.54 -9.68
CA GLU A 149 -18.88 0.52 -9.18
C GLU A 149 -18.86 0.64 -7.65
N PRO A 150 -19.47 1.69 -7.09
CA PRO A 150 -20.07 2.86 -7.74
C PRO A 150 -19.04 3.72 -8.49
N PHE A 151 -19.49 4.58 -9.40
CA PHE A 151 -18.61 5.47 -10.15
C PHE A 151 -17.75 6.32 -9.21
N ASP A 152 -16.46 6.24 -9.39
CA ASP A 152 -15.47 7.02 -8.64
C ASP A 152 -14.95 8.16 -9.51
N ALA A 153 -15.44 9.37 -9.27
CA ALA A 153 -15.04 10.56 -10.02
C ALA A 153 -13.55 10.94 -9.82
N ALA A 154 -12.88 10.41 -8.80
CA ALA A 154 -11.46 10.70 -8.56
C ALA A 154 -10.54 9.83 -9.42
N THR A 155 -10.96 8.65 -9.84
CA THR A 155 -10.14 7.72 -10.64
C THR A 155 -9.60 8.34 -11.93
N PRO A 156 -10.34 9.10 -12.75
CA PRO A 156 -9.79 9.78 -13.92
C PRO A 156 -8.69 10.79 -13.58
N ALA A 157 -8.83 11.51 -12.46
CA ALA A 157 -7.81 12.46 -12.03
C ALA A 157 -6.52 11.77 -11.56
N VAL A 158 -6.65 10.60 -10.91
CA VAL A 158 -5.50 9.75 -10.54
C VAL A 158 -4.82 9.23 -11.80
N ALA A 159 -5.58 8.68 -12.75
CA ALA A 159 -5.04 8.19 -14.01
C ALA A 159 -4.28 9.28 -14.77
N HIS A 160 -4.84 10.49 -14.84
CA HIS A 160 -4.18 11.65 -15.46
C HIS A 160 -2.85 11.98 -14.77
N ARG A 161 -2.81 12.01 -13.43
CA ARG A 161 -1.56 12.24 -12.68
C ARG A 161 -0.52 11.16 -12.89
N LEU A 162 -0.95 9.93 -13.12
CA LEU A 162 -0.08 8.79 -13.42
C LEU A 162 0.36 8.73 -14.89
N GLY A 163 -0.16 9.62 -15.75
CA GLY A 163 0.11 9.61 -17.19
C GLY A 163 -0.51 8.42 -17.92
N ILE A 164 -1.63 7.91 -17.43
CA ILE A 164 -2.33 6.74 -17.98
C ILE A 164 -3.50 7.21 -18.82
N GLU A 165 -3.60 6.68 -20.03
CA GLU A 165 -4.85 6.74 -20.79
C GLU A 165 -5.80 5.67 -20.26
N LEU A 166 -6.85 6.11 -19.55
CA LEU A 166 -7.81 5.26 -18.90
C LEU A 166 -9.03 5.07 -19.79
N ALA A 167 -9.30 3.83 -20.20
CA ALA A 167 -10.57 3.45 -20.79
C ALA A 167 -11.50 2.92 -19.67
N THR A 168 -12.73 3.40 -19.63
CA THR A 168 -13.79 2.80 -18.81
C THR A 168 -14.45 1.69 -19.61
N ALA A 169 -14.68 0.55 -18.97
CA ALA A 169 -15.32 -0.58 -19.63
C ALA A 169 -16.33 -1.26 -18.69
N ASP A 170 -17.28 -1.93 -19.29
CA ASP A 170 -18.17 -2.84 -18.58
C ASP A 170 -17.42 -4.13 -18.16
N ALA A 171 -18.06 -4.94 -17.33
CA ALA A 171 -17.46 -6.18 -16.82
C ALA A 171 -17.03 -7.16 -17.94
N ALA A 172 -17.62 -7.10 -19.12
CA ALA A 172 -17.29 -7.97 -20.24
C ALA A 172 -15.89 -7.67 -20.80
N ALA A 173 -15.45 -6.42 -20.77
CA ALA A 173 -14.12 -6.03 -21.24
C ALA A 173 -12.98 -6.57 -20.37
N PHE A 174 -13.27 -7.01 -19.14
CA PHE A 174 -12.27 -7.62 -18.24
C PHE A 174 -12.06 -9.11 -18.55
N ALA A 175 -13.02 -9.75 -19.22
CA ALA A 175 -12.95 -11.18 -19.51
C ALA A 175 -11.69 -11.54 -20.31
N ASP A 176 -11.18 -10.63 -21.13
CA ASP A 176 -10.04 -10.85 -22.00
C ASP A 176 -8.73 -10.19 -21.51
N ALA A 177 -8.77 -9.44 -20.40
CA ALA A 177 -7.56 -8.79 -19.88
C ALA A 177 -6.62 -9.84 -19.24
N PRO A 178 -5.37 -9.96 -19.69
CA PRO A 178 -4.43 -10.97 -19.17
C PRO A 178 -3.86 -10.63 -17.78
N VAL A 179 -4.02 -9.40 -17.33
CA VAL A 179 -3.57 -8.95 -16.02
C VAL A 179 -4.68 -8.15 -15.36
N VAL A 180 -5.20 -8.64 -14.25
CA VAL A 180 -6.29 -7.98 -13.51
C VAL A 180 -5.88 -7.77 -12.06
N TYR A 181 -6.05 -6.55 -11.55
CA TYR A 181 -6.02 -6.25 -10.14
C TYR A 181 -7.42 -5.94 -9.63
N SER A 182 -7.85 -6.64 -8.60
CA SER A 182 -9.13 -6.37 -7.94
C SER A 182 -8.91 -5.76 -6.57
N ALA A 183 -9.52 -4.60 -6.36
CA ALA A 183 -9.64 -3.95 -5.06
C ALA A 183 -10.84 -4.48 -4.24
N ARG A 184 -11.61 -5.42 -4.79
CA ARG A 184 -12.73 -6.09 -4.13
C ARG A 184 -12.36 -7.53 -3.77
N GLU A 185 -13.16 -8.14 -2.89
CA GLU A 185 -13.04 -9.55 -2.59
C GLU A 185 -13.25 -10.42 -3.84
N LEU A 186 -12.42 -11.44 -3.96
CA LEU A 186 -12.28 -12.33 -5.12
C LEU A 186 -13.55 -13.07 -5.56
N ALA A 187 -14.50 -13.27 -4.65
CA ALA A 187 -15.72 -14.03 -4.93
C ALA A 187 -16.58 -13.48 -6.09
N ALA A 188 -16.32 -12.23 -6.50
CA ALA A 188 -17.07 -11.57 -7.57
C ALA A 188 -16.44 -11.69 -8.96
N ILE A 189 -15.23 -12.27 -9.10
CA ILE A 189 -14.51 -12.33 -10.37
C ILE A 189 -14.21 -13.79 -10.73
N VAL A 190 -15.05 -14.36 -11.57
CA VAL A 190 -14.91 -15.73 -12.06
C VAL A 190 -13.65 -15.85 -12.92
N ASN A 191 -12.84 -16.90 -12.70
CA ASN A 191 -11.64 -17.29 -13.48
C ASN A 191 -10.37 -16.44 -13.29
N CYS A 192 -10.17 -15.89 -12.11
CA CYS A 192 -8.99 -15.06 -11.89
C CYS A 192 -7.70 -15.84 -11.62
N GLU A 193 -7.77 -17.05 -11.08
CA GLU A 193 -6.58 -17.86 -10.77
C GLU A 193 -5.75 -18.22 -12.02
N GLU A 194 -6.40 -18.47 -13.14
CA GLU A 194 -5.71 -18.78 -14.41
C GLU A 194 -5.11 -17.55 -15.09
N ARG A 195 -5.47 -16.33 -14.66
CA ARG A 195 -5.08 -15.06 -15.30
C ARG A 195 -4.07 -14.24 -14.54
N GLY A 196 -3.47 -14.78 -13.46
CA GLY A 196 -2.48 -14.05 -12.65
C GLY A 196 -3.09 -13.06 -11.68
N LEU A 197 -4.28 -13.33 -11.16
CA LEU A 197 -4.90 -12.54 -10.11
C LEU A 197 -4.11 -12.67 -8.82
N ILE A 198 -3.96 -11.54 -8.14
CA ILE A 198 -3.24 -11.44 -6.89
C ILE A 198 -4.21 -11.47 -5.73
N VAL A 199 -3.98 -12.39 -4.84
CA VAL A 199 -4.72 -12.52 -3.58
C VAL A 199 -4.38 -11.33 -2.68
N ASN A 200 -5.37 -10.76 -2.03
CA ASN A 200 -5.20 -9.64 -1.09
C ASN A 200 -4.17 -9.92 0.01
N GLU A 201 -4.03 -11.17 0.42
CA GLU A 201 -3.04 -11.64 1.38
C GLU A 201 -1.59 -11.38 0.95
N ALA A 202 -1.24 -11.72 -0.30
CA ALA A 202 0.09 -11.45 -0.83
C ALA A 202 0.36 -9.92 -0.90
N VAL A 203 -0.66 -9.13 -1.26
CA VAL A 203 -0.55 -7.68 -1.26
C VAL A 203 -0.36 -7.14 0.16
N ALA A 204 -1.10 -7.63 1.15
CA ALA A 204 -0.94 -7.22 2.54
C ALA A 204 0.46 -7.54 3.07
N LEU A 205 0.95 -8.76 2.83
CA LEU A 205 2.29 -9.19 3.19
C LEU A 205 3.37 -8.26 2.62
N HIS A 206 3.33 -8.05 1.30
CA HIS A 206 4.33 -7.22 0.63
C HIS A 206 4.19 -5.73 0.93
N THR A 207 2.99 -5.24 1.24
CA THR A 207 2.80 -3.87 1.72
C THR A 207 3.46 -3.67 3.09
N ALA A 208 3.20 -4.56 4.04
CA ALA A 208 3.85 -4.50 5.35
C ALA A 208 5.39 -4.61 5.22
N ALA A 209 5.88 -5.49 4.35
CA ALA A 209 7.31 -5.62 4.07
C ALA A 209 7.90 -4.33 3.46
N ALA A 210 7.20 -3.67 2.55
CA ALA A 210 7.62 -2.40 1.98
C ALA A 210 7.66 -1.28 3.02
N GLN A 211 6.66 -1.22 3.92
CA GLN A 211 6.64 -0.29 5.04
C GLN A 211 7.84 -0.49 5.97
N ILE A 212 8.14 -1.74 6.33
CA ILE A 212 9.31 -2.05 7.16
C ILE A 212 10.61 -1.56 6.50
N ARG A 213 10.83 -1.88 5.23
CA ARG A 213 12.02 -1.42 4.51
C ARG A 213 12.14 0.09 4.47
N LEU A 214 11.04 0.75 4.17
CA LEU A 214 10.97 2.20 4.07
C LEU A 214 11.26 2.87 5.41
N LEU A 215 10.67 2.37 6.48
CA LEU A 215 10.77 2.99 7.80
C LEU A 215 12.07 2.62 8.52
N THR A 216 12.61 1.44 8.31
CA THR A 216 13.74 0.94 9.11
C THR A 216 15.03 0.75 8.33
N SER A 217 14.96 0.78 6.99
CA SER A 217 16.04 0.39 6.09
C SER A 217 16.56 -1.05 6.33
N LYS A 218 15.70 -1.91 6.89
CA LYS A 218 16.03 -3.32 7.15
C LYS A 218 15.16 -4.24 6.33
N GLU A 219 15.70 -5.43 5.99
CA GLU A 219 14.93 -6.48 5.38
C GLU A 219 14.05 -7.18 6.42
N PRO A 220 12.73 -7.31 6.17
CA PRO A 220 11.83 -8.06 7.04
C PRO A 220 11.99 -9.57 6.86
N ASP A 221 11.71 -10.33 7.89
CA ASP A 221 11.59 -11.79 7.81
C ASP A 221 10.26 -12.19 7.15
N LEU A 222 10.27 -12.37 5.83
CA LEU A 222 9.07 -12.71 5.07
C LEU A 222 8.49 -14.08 5.45
N GLU A 223 9.31 -15.03 5.87
CA GLU A 223 8.81 -16.35 6.29
C GLU A 223 8.06 -16.28 7.63
N ALA A 224 8.61 -15.53 8.58
CA ALA A 224 7.92 -15.26 9.84
C ALA A 224 6.61 -14.51 9.60
N MET A 225 6.61 -13.51 8.71
CA MET A 225 5.41 -12.76 8.33
C MET A 225 4.36 -13.67 7.67
N ARG A 226 4.75 -14.56 6.73
CA ARG A 226 3.83 -15.53 6.11
C ARG A 226 3.25 -16.50 7.15
N SER A 227 4.08 -16.95 8.09
CA SER A 227 3.60 -17.82 9.17
C SER A 227 2.57 -17.12 10.05
N ALA A 228 2.82 -15.86 10.42
CA ALA A 228 1.89 -15.06 11.21
C ALA A 228 0.56 -14.82 10.47
N MET A 229 0.60 -14.60 9.16
CA MET A 229 -0.59 -14.44 8.33
C MET A 229 -1.45 -15.71 8.31
N ARG A 230 -0.83 -16.89 8.06
CA ARG A 230 -1.55 -18.19 8.10
C ARG A 230 -2.19 -18.51 9.45
N SER A 231 -1.63 -17.98 10.53
CA SER A 231 -2.18 -18.20 11.89
C SER A 231 -3.31 -17.21 12.22
N ALA A 232 -3.55 -16.21 11.39
CA ALA A 232 -4.56 -15.18 11.60
C ALA A 232 -5.86 -15.42 10.80
N LEU A 233 -5.81 -16.33 9.82
CA LEU A 233 -6.92 -16.80 8.99
C LEU A 233 -7.54 -18.07 9.59
#